data_428ece097dd800bda645ca88a50a8c46
#
_entry.id   428ece097dd800bda645ca88a50a8c46
#
_cell.length_a   1.000
_cell.length_b   1.000
_cell.length_c   1.000
_cell.angle_alpha   90.00
_cell.angle_beta   90.00
_cell.angle_gamma   90.00
#
_symmetry.space_group_name_H-M   'P 1'
#
loop_
_entity.id
_entity.type
_entity.pdbx_description
1 polymer ?
#
loop_
_entity_poly.entity_id
_entity_poly.type
_entity_poly.pdbx_seq_one_letter_code
_entity_poly.pdbx_strand_id
1 'polypeptide(L)'
;MTLTAIHPGEHLAEELEALDMSAAELARKMNVPTNRVTQILNGTRSVTGDTALRLGHFFGTSAQFWLNLQSLYDLRLAQEKAGRSIQSLPRLKHAAVHA
;
A
#
# COMPACT_ATOMS: atom_id res chain seq x y z
N MET A 1 3.88 15.25 15.77
CA MET A 1 3.20 15.39 14.48
C MET A 1 2.67 14.04 14.02
N THR A 2 1.44 14.02 13.66
CA THR A 2 0.80 12.78 13.18
C THR A 2 0.92 12.73 11.66
N LEU A 3 1.43 11.61 11.15
CA LEU A 3 1.52 11.42 9.71
C LEU A 3 0.23 10.83 9.19
N THR A 4 -0.25 11.37 8.10
CA THR A 4 -1.46 10.88 7.44
C THR A 4 -1.17 9.54 6.78
N ALA A 5 -2.13 8.62 6.89
CA ALA A 5 -2.04 7.36 6.17
C ALA A 5 -2.32 7.60 4.69
N ILE A 6 -1.39 7.23 3.84
CA ILE A 6 -1.50 7.44 2.39
C ILE A 6 -1.59 6.07 1.72
N HIS A 7 -2.70 5.83 1.04
CA HIS A 7 -2.91 4.56 0.33
C HIS A 7 -2.02 4.49 -0.92
N PRO A 8 -1.48 3.30 -1.25
CA PRO A 8 -0.68 3.14 -2.47
C PRO A 8 -1.39 3.61 -3.73
N GLY A 9 -2.71 3.62 -3.74
CA GLY A 9 -3.49 4.11 -4.86
C GLY A 9 -3.23 5.56 -5.20
N GLU A 10 -2.86 6.38 -4.21
CA GLU A 10 -2.52 7.78 -4.46
C GLU A 10 -1.21 7.89 -5.24
N HIS A 11 -0.23 7.06 -4.88
CA HIS A 11 1.01 7.02 -5.62
C HIS A 11 0.78 6.51 -7.04
N LEU A 12 -0.04 5.47 -7.18
CA LEU A 12 -0.37 4.93 -8.49
C LEU A 12 -1.08 5.97 -9.37
N ALA A 13 -1.98 6.74 -8.77
CA ALA A 13 -2.70 7.79 -9.52
C ALA A 13 -1.71 8.83 -10.08
N GLU A 14 -0.71 9.21 -9.31
CA GLU A 14 0.31 10.15 -9.77
C GLU A 14 1.11 9.57 -10.93
N GLU A 15 1.46 8.30 -10.85
CA GLU A 15 2.20 7.63 -11.92
C GLU A 15 1.39 7.57 -13.21
N LEU A 16 0.10 7.24 -13.10
CA LEU A 16 -0.76 7.17 -14.28
C LEU A 16 -0.98 8.55 -14.89
N GLU A 17 -1.11 9.57 -14.06
CA GLU A 17 -1.24 10.94 -14.55
C GLU A 17 0.01 11.36 -15.32
N ALA A 18 1.18 11.07 -14.77
CA ALA A 18 2.45 11.42 -15.41
C ALA A 18 2.61 10.72 -16.77
N LEU A 19 2.06 9.51 -16.91
CA LEU A 19 2.15 8.74 -18.16
C LEU A 19 0.97 8.99 -19.09
N ASP A 20 -0.01 9.78 -18.67
CA ASP A 20 -1.26 9.98 -19.40
C ASP A 20 -1.91 8.65 -19.72
N MET A 21 -1.95 7.77 -18.74
CA MET A 21 -2.45 6.40 -18.90
C MET A 21 -3.70 6.20 -18.05
N SER A 22 -4.70 5.54 -18.64
CA SER A 22 -5.93 5.21 -17.92
C SER A 22 -5.77 3.93 -17.10
N ALA A 23 -6.68 3.76 -16.13
CA ALA A 23 -6.73 2.53 -15.36
C ALA A 23 -6.96 1.32 -16.25
N ALA A 24 -7.79 1.46 -17.27
CA ALA A 24 -8.06 0.35 -18.21
C ALA A 24 -6.81 -0.04 -19.00
N GLU A 25 -6.03 0.94 -19.41
CA GLU A 25 -4.78 0.67 -20.11
C GLU A 25 -3.79 -0.06 -19.22
N LEU A 26 -3.62 0.39 -17.99
CA LEU A 26 -2.73 -0.28 -17.06
C LEU A 26 -3.19 -1.70 -16.78
N ALA A 27 -4.49 -1.91 -16.60
CA ALA A 27 -5.04 -3.24 -16.36
C ALA A 27 -4.72 -4.19 -17.51
N ARG A 28 -4.85 -3.70 -18.74
CA ARG A 28 -4.49 -4.52 -19.91
C ARG A 28 -3.00 -4.85 -19.92
N LYS A 29 -2.15 -3.86 -19.62
CA LYS A 29 -0.69 -4.08 -19.57
C LYS A 29 -0.30 -5.08 -18.50
N MET A 30 -1.03 -5.09 -17.38
CA MET A 30 -0.75 -6.01 -16.29
C MET A 30 -1.52 -7.32 -16.38
N ASN A 31 -2.40 -7.44 -17.37
CA ASN A 31 -3.25 -8.61 -17.56
C ASN A 31 -4.11 -8.92 -16.32
N VAL A 32 -4.79 -7.89 -15.84
CA VAL A 32 -5.73 -8.01 -14.73
C VAL A 32 -7.04 -7.31 -15.11
N PRO A 33 -8.14 -7.63 -14.42
CA PRO A 33 -9.39 -6.90 -14.64
C PRO A 33 -9.23 -5.43 -14.29
N THR A 34 -9.92 -4.56 -15.02
CA THR A 34 -9.85 -3.12 -14.79
C THR A 34 -10.24 -2.75 -13.37
N ASN A 35 -11.23 -3.45 -12.78
CA ASN A 35 -11.68 -3.11 -11.43
C ASN A 35 -10.60 -3.37 -10.37
N ARG A 36 -9.62 -4.24 -10.64
CA ARG A 36 -8.50 -4.39 -9.71
C ARG A 36 -7.73 -3.08 -9.61
N VAL A 37 -7.51 -2.41 -10.74
CA VAL A 37 -6.79 -1.14 -10.76
C VAL A 37 -7.65 -0.01 -10.18
N THR A 38 -8.91 0.11 -10.60
CA THR A 38 -9.76 1.19 -10.13
C THR A 38 -9.99 1.12 -8.62
N GLN A 39 -10.12 -0.08 -8.08
CA GLN A 39 -10.32 -0.24 -6.64
C GLN A 39 -9.06 0.15 -5.84
N ILE A 40 -7.88 -0.12 -6.39
CA ILE A 40 -6.64 0.34 -5.75
C ILE A 40 -6.58 1.86 -5.79
N LEU A 41 -6.89 2.46 -6.94
CA LEU A 41 -6.89 3.92 -7.08
C LEU A 41 -7.87 4.58 -6.12
N ASN A 42 -9.01 3.94 -5.87
CA ASN A 42 -10.01 4.45 -4.94
C ASN A 42 -9.70 4.17 -3.47
N GLY A 43 -8.63 3.42 -3.19
CA GLY A 43 -8.27 3.08 -1.82
C GLY A 43 -9.10 1.97 -1.21
N THR A 44 -9.91 1.25 -2.00
CA THR A 44 -10.79 0.20 -1.49
C THR A 44 -10.22 -1.20 -1.65
N ARG A 45 -9.04 -1.33 -2.23
CA ARG A 45 -8.37 -2.62 -2.40
C ARG A 45 -6.90 -2.46 -2.07
N SER A 46 -6.37 -3.41 -1.31
CA SER A 46 -4.95 -3.45 -0.97
C SER A 46 -4.11 -3.95 -2.14
N VAL A 47 -2.86 -3.52 -2.15
CA VAL A 47 -1.87 -4.09 -3.05
C VAL A 47 -1.37 -5.39 -2.44
N THR A 48 -1.68 -6.50 -3.10
CA THR A 48 -1.23 -7.84 -2.69
C THR A 48 0.08 -8.18 -3.38
N GLY A 49 0.66 -9.32 -3.03
CA GLY A 49 1.90 -9.79 -3.66
C GLY A 49 1.79 -9.90 -5.18
N ASP A 50 0.67 -10.47 -5.66
CA ASP A 50 0.45 -10.60 -7.09
C ASP A 50 0.42 -9.24 -7.78
N THR A 51 -0.34 -8.31 -7.23
CA THR A 51 -0.43 -6.96 -7.81
C THR A 51 0.91 -6.23 -7.71
N ALA A 52 1.62 -6.39 -6.61
CA ALA A 52 2.94 -5.77 -6.44
C ALA A 52 3.94 -6.26 -7.48
N LEU A 53 3.92 -7.56 -7.78
CA LEU A 53 4.79 -8.12 -8.81
C LEU A 53 4.48 -7.52 -10.17
N ARG A 54 3.20 -7.38 -10.49
CA ARG A 54 2.79 -6.82 -11.78
C ARG A 54 3.12 -5.34 -11.89
N LEU A 55 2.85 -4.58 -10.83
CA LEU A 55 3.19 -3.15 -10.79
C LEU A 55 4.70 -2.93 -10.90
N GLY A 56 5.47 -3.70 -10.14
CA GLY A 56 6.92 -3.59 -10.18
C GLY A 56 7.47 -3.92 -11.55
N HIS A 57 6.93 -4.94 -12.17
CA HIS A 57 7.35 -5.34 -13.51
C HIS A 57 7.06 -4.24 -14.54
N PHE A 58 5.84 -3.70 -14.51
CA PHE A 58 5.45 -2.69 -15.48
C PHE A 58 6.21 -1.38 -15.30
N PHE A 59 6.31 -0.90 -14.06
CA PHE A 59 6.94 0.39 -13.79
C PHE A 59 8.46 0.31 -13.66
N GLY A 60 9.03 -0.89 -13.65
CA GLY A 60 10.47 -1.04 -13.49
C GLY A 60 10.96 -0.80 -12.07
N THR A 61 10.08 -0.95 -11.10
CA THR A 61 10.43 -0.89 -9.68
C THR A 61 10.43 -2.31 -9.11
N SER A 62 10.75 -2.44 -7.82
CA SER A 62 10.62 -3.74 -7.17
C SER A 62 9.18 -3.96 -6.73
N ALA A 63 8.78 -5.21 -6.61
CA ALA A 63 7.49 -5.55 -6.00
C ALA A 63 7.47 -5.09 -4.54
N GLN A 64 8.61 -5.20 -3.86
CA GLN A 64 8.72 -4.81 -2.46
C GLN A 64 8.41 -3.33 -2.24
N PHE A 65 8.76 -2.48 -3.20
CA PHE A 65 8.42 -1.06 -3.13
C PHE A 65 6.91 -0.87 -2.94
N TRP A 66 6.10 -1.56 -3.75
CA TRP A 66 4.64 -1.44 -3.67
C TRP A 66 4.08 -2.06 -2.40
N LEU A 67 4.66 -3.18 -1.95
CA LEU A 67 4.24 -3.79 -0.69
C LEU A 67 4.62 -2.92 0.50
N ASN A 68 5.75 -2.21 0.43
CA ASN A 68 6.13 -1.30 1.49
C ASN A 68 5.16 -0.13 1.61
N LEU A 69 4.68 0.40 0.49
CA LEU A 69 3.66 1.45 0.51
C LEU A 69 2.39 0.95 1.20
N GLN A 70 1.96 -0.26 0.87
CA GLN A 70 0.77 -0.85 1.47
C GLN A 70 0.97 -1.09 2.96
N SER A 71 2.10 -1.64 3.34
CA SER A 71 2.41 -1.94 4.73
C SER A 71 2.44 -0.67 5.58
N LEU A 72 3.03 0.39 5.05
CA LEU A 72 3.10 1.66 5.75
C LEU A 72 1.71 2.27 5.94
N TYR A 73 0.87 2.18 4.91
CA TYR A 73 -0.51 2.63 5.01
C TYR A 73 -1.27 1.86 6.09
N ASP A 74 -1.17 0.53 6.05
CA ASP A 74 -1.86 -0.33 7.01
C ASP A 74 -1.44 -0.02 8.43
N LEU A 75 -0.15 0.17 8.64
CA LEU A 75 0.39 0.43 9.96
C LEU A 75 -0.09 1.78 10.50
N ARG A 76 -0.04 2.81 9.68
CA ARG A 76 -0.48 4.14 10.10
C ARG A 76 -1.98 4.19 10.36
N LEU A 77 -2.76 3.49 9.55
CA LEU A 77 -4.19 3.43 9.76
C LEU A 77 -4.51 2.74 11.08
N ALA A 78 -3.81 1.65 11.39
CA ALA A 78 -3.99 0.94 12.65
C ALA A 78 -3.57 1.82 13.84
N GLN A 79 -2.50 2.59 13.69
CA GLN A 79 -2.06 3.51 14.74
C GLN A 79 -3.10 4.60 15.01
N GLU A 80 -3.72 5.13 13.97
CA GLU A 80 -4.76 6.14 14.12
C GLU A 80 -5.97 5.57 14.86
N LYS A 81 -6.33 4.32 14.59
CA LYS A 81 -7.53 3.72 15.16
C LYS A 81 -7.31 3.15 16.56
N ALA A 82 -6.16 2.57 16.82
CA ALA A 82 -5.94 1.78 18.02
C ALA A 82 -4.61 2.04 18.71
N GLY A 83 -3.85 3.03 18.28
CA GLY A 83 -2.51 3.26 18.83
C GLY A 83 -2.51 3.47 20.33
N ARG A 84 -3.44 4.27 20.84
CA ARG A 84 -3.51 4.52 22.28
C ARG A 84 -3.88 3.28 23.07
N SER A 85 -4.86 2.54 22.58
CA SER A 85 -5.28 1.30 23.23
C SER A 85 -4.15 0.30 23.29
N ILE A 86 -3.39 0.19 22.21
CA ILE A 86 -2.25 -0.72 22.14
C ILE A 86 -1.14 -0.28 23.09
N GLN A 87 -0.87 1.03 23.15
CA GLN A 87 0.17 1.54 24.04
C GLN A 87 -0.12 1.29 25.50
N SER A 88 -1.37 1.14 25.86
CA SER A 88 -1.77 0.86 27.25
C SER A 88 -1.69 -0.61 27.61
N LEU A 89 -1.41 -1.49 26.64
CA LEU A 89 -1.30 -2.92 26.90
C LEU A 89 -0.03 -3.23 27.70
N PRO A 90 -0.05 -4.31 28.47
CA PRO A 90 1.13 -4.71 29.22
C PRO A 90 2.31 -4.98 28.32
N ARG A 91 3.48 -4.63 28.79
CA ARG A 91 4.73 -4.93 28.12
C ARG A 91 5.45 -6.03 28.86
N LEU A 92 6.30 -6.75 28.16
CA LEU A 92 7.21 -7.68 28.81
C LEU A 92 8.20 -6.86 29.64
N LYS A 93 8.43 -7.27 30.88
CA LYS A 93 9.29 -6.52 31.78
C LYS A 93 10.74 -6.52 31.41
N HIS A 94 11.20 -7.60 30.81
CA HIS A 94 12.60 -7.73 30.46
C HIS A 94 12.87 -7.15 29.11
N ALA A 95 13.83 -6.25 29.08
CA ALA A 95 14.28 -5.69 27.82
C ALA A 95 15.16 -6.65 27.02
N ALA A 96 15.47 -7.80 27.59
CA ALA A 96 16.38 -8.74 26.94
C ALA A 96 15.78 -9.43 25.73
N VAL A 97 14.50 -9.27 25.52
CA VAL A 97 13.86 -9.93 24.41
C VAL A 97 14.05 -9.14 23.13
N HIS A 98 14.40 -9.83 22.09
CA HIS A 98 14.49 -9.23 20.78
C HIS A 98 14.16 -10.26 19.75
N ALA A 99 13.62 -9.78 18.71
CA ALA A 99 13.24 -10.65 17.62
C ALA A 99 14.46 -11.03 16.81
#